data_84653a409dcbb06cb8304ce93e9561a3
#
_entry.id   84653a409dcbb06cb8304ce93e9561a3
#
_cell.length_a   1.000
_cell.length_b   1.000
_cell.length_c   1.000
_cell.angle_alpha   90.00
_cell.angle_beta   90.00
_cell.angle_gamma   90.00
#
_symmetry.space_group_name_H-M   'P 1'
#
loop_
_entity.id
_entity.type
_entity.pdbx_description
1 polymer ?
#
loop_
_entity_poly.entity_id
_entity_poly.type
_entity_poly.pdbx_seq_one_letter_code
_entity_poly.pdbx_strand_id
1 'polypeptide(L)'
;MSRRMNLSTTMGRSGQRRQGPVRRHAAALSSLLVLGLGGATGTASAACAPKDFDSAKFVVCTFDPRHDDIRLFLSGPNDKPYGSLGALASALKQKGEKLAFAMNAGMFGQDQSPVGLYVEDRRKLHEADTRGGATNFHMKPNGVFWIGDGVAGVTETSSYLASTRPSRYATQSGPMLIIDGKVHPKIRPDGTSQKIRNGVGACKGGAVSFAIADEPVTFDTFARLFRDGLGCQNALFLDGSVSSLYAPELNRGDELEPLGPIVGVVQPGAADKQ
;
A
#
# COMPACT_ATOMS: atom_id res chain seq x y z
N MET A 1 -39.06 -39.60 -39.87
CA MET A 1 -40.27 -40.10 -39.17
C MET A 1 -40.67 -39.00 -38.17
N SER A 2 -41.50 -38.07 -38.58
CA SER A 2 -42.99 -38.03 -38.61
C SER A 2 -43.61 -38.18 -37.20
N ARG A 3 -44.21 -37.13 -36.70
CA ARG A 3 -45.61 -36.61 -36.68
C ARG A 3 -45.67 -35.53 -35.63
N ARG A 4 -46.07 -34.32 -35.84
CA ARG A 4 -47.35 -33.62 -36.17
C ARG A 4 -48.51 -34.09 -35.31
N MET A 5 -49.13 -33.13 -34.63
CA MET A 5 -50.56 -32.69 -34.69
C MET A 5 -50.91 -31.98 -33.40
N ASN A 6 -51.38 -30.80 -33.31
CA ASN A 6 -52.50 -30.05 -33.93
C ASN A 6 -53.72 -29.91 -33.02
N LEU A 7 -54.20 -28.63 -32.90
CA LEU A 7 -55.56 -28.11 -32.73
C LEU A 7 -56.30 -28.35 -31.39
N SER A 8 -57.12 -27.48 -30.83
CA SER A 8 -58.06 -26.49 -31.35
C SER A 8 -58.60 -25.63 -30.20
N THR A 9 -58.73 -24.40 -30.40
CA THR A 9 -59.92 -23.45 -30.45
C THR A 9 -61.14 -23.81 -29.62
N THR A 10 -61.62 -22.91 -28.76
CA THR A 10 -63.04 -22.49 -28.77
C THR A 10 -63.28 -21.08 -28.17
N MET A 11 -64.08 -20.32 -28.91
CA MET A 11 -64.65 -19.01 -28.61
C MET A 11 -65.74 -19.05 -27.54
N GLY A 12 -65.94 -17.95 -26.84
CA GLY A 12 -67.15 -17.68 -26.05
C GLY A 12 -67.36 -16.17 -25.85
N ARG A 13 -68.42 -15.71 -26.39
CA ARG A 13 -68.87 -14.32 -26.58
C ARG A 13 -69.79 -13.86 -25.43
N SER A 14 -69.83 -12.53 -25.24
CA SER A 14 -70.93 -11.68 -24.88
C SER A 14 -71.12 -11.21 -23.43
N GLY A 15 -71.33 -9.90 -23.30
CA GLY A 15 -71.96 -9.30 -22.13
C GLY A 15 -71.70 -7.84 -21.91
N GLN A 16 -72.28 -6.97 -22.82
CA GLN A 16 -72.27 -5.50 -22.69
C GLN A 16 -73.24 -5.06 -21.57
N ARG A 17 -72.81 -4.24 -20.63
CA ARG A 17 -73.68 -3.33 -19.89
C ARG A 17 -72.99 -1.97 -19.70
N ARG A 18 -73.64 -0.99 -20.27
CA ARG A 18 -73.37 0.44 -20.09
C ARG A 18 -73.92 0.91 -18.75
N GLN A 19 -73.19 1.67 -18.00
CA GLN A 19 -73.71 2.63 -17.01
C GLN A 19 -72.77 3.86 -16.94
N GLY A 20 -73.41 5.03 -16.85
CA GLY A 20 -72.86 6.35 -17.10
C GLY A 20 -72.00 6.98 -15.99
N PRO A 21 -71.67 8.29 -16.17
CA PRO A 21 -70.55 8.91 -15.51
C PRO A 21 -70.91 9.51 -14.14
N VAL A 22 -70.14 9.11 -13.10
CA VAL A 22 -70.11 9.80 -11.79
C VAL A 22 -68.88 10.65 -11.75
N ARG A 23 -69.06 11.96 -11.79
CA ARG A 23 -68.01 12.95 -11.49
C ARG A 23 -67.62 12.85 -10.02
N ARG A 24 -66.41 12.49 -9.71
CA ARG A 24 -65.79 12.67 -8.37
C ARG A 24 -64.55 13.53 -8.51
N HIS A 25 -64.58 14.67 -7.83
CA HIS A 25 -63.44 15.56 -7.68
C HIS A 25 -62.31 14.83 -6.92
N ALA A 26 -61.18 14.64 -7.58
CA ALA A 26 -59.98 14.16 -6.94
C ALA A 26 -59.14 15.38 -6.51
N ALA A 27 -59.02 15.59 -5.22
CA ALA A 27 -58.06 16.53 -4.65
C ALA A 27 -56.67 15.96 -4.85
N ALA A 28 -55.82 16.68 -5.56
CA ALA A 28 -54.42 16.32 -5.74
C ALA A 28 -53.64 16.70 -4.45
N LEU A 29 -53.33 15.73 -3.64
CA LEU A 29 -52.29 15.87 -2.61
C LEU A 29 -50.91 15.70 -3.28
N SER A 30 -50.22 16.82 -3.47
CA SER A 30 -48.84 16.83 -3.89
C SER A 30 -47.95 16.43 -2.71
N SER A 31 -47.57 15.17 -2.62
CA SER A 31 -46.54 14.70 -1.68
C SER A 31 -45.18 15.11 -2.24
N LEU A 32 -44.55 16.14 -1.66
CA LEU A 32 -43.15 16.47 -1.86
C LEU A 32 -42.30 15.33 -1.26
N LEU A 33 -41.78 14.47 -2.12
CA LEU A 33 -40.76 13.50 -1.75
C LEU A 33 -39.41 14.23 -1.63
N VAL A 34 -39.04 14.64 -0.42
CA VAL A 34 -37.69 15.16 -0.13
C VAL A 34 -36.73 13.95 -0.16
N LEU A 35 -36.06 13.76 -1.31
CA LEU A 35 -34.91 12.87 -1.37
C LEU A 35 -33.78 13.52 -0.56
N GLY A 36 -33.63 13.09 0.69
CA GLY A 36 -32.43 13.36 1.48
C GLY A 36 -31.25 12.66 0.85
N LEU A 37 -30.37 13.39 0.13
CA LEU A 37 -29.03 12.91 -0.18
C LEU A 37 -28.28 12.79 1.15
N GLY A 38 -28.38 11.61 1.77
CA GLY A 38 -27.49 11.21 2.85
C GLY A 38 -26.09 11.01 2.26
N GLY A 39 -25.27 12.08 2.25
CA GLY A 39 -23.85 11.96 1.98
C GLY A 39 -23.25 11.05 3.07
N ALA A 40 -22.93 9.81 2.72
CA ALA A 40 -22.09 8.97 3.56
C ALA A 40 -20.72 9.67 3.66
N THR A 41 -20.52 10.43 4.74
CA THR A 41 -19.21 10.88 5.15
C THR A 41 -18.47 9.63 5.62
N GLY A 42 -17.85 8.91 4.67
CA GLY A 42 -16.89 7.88 5.00
C GLY A 42 -15.79 8.55 5.82
N THR A 43 -15.70 8.24 7.11
CA THR A 43 -14.54 8.58 7.92
C THR A 43 -13.35 7.92 7.24
N ALA A 44 -12.46 8.72 6.64
CA ALA A 44 -11.18 8.22 6.17
C ALA A 44 -10.50 7.56 7.37
N SER A 45 -10.36 6.24 7.34
CA SER A 45 -9.60 5.52 8.35
C SER A 45 -8.17 6.06 8.29
N ALA A 46 -7.56 6.35 9.44
CA ALA A 46 -6.17 6.74 9.48
C ALA A 46 -5.33 5.66 8.80
N ALA A 47 -4.46 6.07 7.88
CA ALA A 47 -3.62 5.14 7.14
C ALA A 47 -2.61 4.45 8.06
N CYS A 48 -2.14 5.14 9.12
CA CYS A 48 -1.22 4.64 10.13
C CYS A 48 -1.91 4.47 11.49
N ALA A 49 -1.64 3.33 12.14
CA ALA A 49 -2.15 3.05 13.48
C ALA A 49 -1.15 2.24 14.31
N PRO A 50 -1.14 2.42 15.65
CA PRO A 50 -0.46 1.50 16.56
C PRO A 50 -1.03 0.09 16.44
N LYS A 51 -0.16 -0.92 16.56
CA LYS A 51 -0.55 -2.32 16.52
C LYS A 51 0.29 -3.14 17.50
N ASP A 52 -0.40 -3.82 18.39
CA ASP A 52 0.23 -4.83 19.25
C ASP A 52 0.24 -6.18 18.52
N PHE A 53 1.36 -6.86 18.58
CA PHE A 53 1.51 -8.21 18.04
C PHE A 53 2.60 -8.96 18.82
N ASP A 54 2.27 -10.15 19.33
CA ASP A 54 3.21 -11.04 20.05
C ASP A 54 3.96 -10.33 21.19
N SER A 55 3.20 -9.56 21.99
CA SER A 55 3.69 -8.73 23.11
C SER A 55 4.65 -7.59 22.73
N ALA A 56 4.78 -7.29 21.45
CA ALA A 56 5.57 -6.17 20.94
C ALA A 56 4.68 -5.10 20.30
N LYS A 57 5.17 -3.85 20.28
CA LYS A 57 4.48 -2.67 19.77
C LYS A 57 5.05 -2.24 18.42
N PHE A 58 4.14 -1.93 17.52
CA PHE A 58 4.45 -1.49 16.17
C PHE A 58 3.58 -0.30 15.76
N VAL A 59 4.05 0.46 14.78
CA VAL A 59 3.18 1.29 13.95
C VAL A 59 3.06 0.65 12.58
N VAL A 60 1.84 0.50 12.11
CA VAL A 60 1.52 -0.06 10.78
C VAL A 60 0.78 0.97 9.97
N CYS A 61 1.26 1.22 8.75
CA CYS A 61 0.65 2.13 7.79
C CYS A 61 0.26 1.33 6.53
N THR A 62 -1.02 1.37 6.14
CA THR A 62 -1.52 0.57 5.01
C THR A 62 -2.09 1.48 3.93
N PHE A 63 -1.70 1.22 2.68
CA PHE A 63 -2.07 2.00 1.50
C PHE A 63 -2.56 1.11 0.37
N ASP A 64 -3.41 1.65 -0.47
CA ASP A 64 -3.90 1.03 -1.68
C ASP A 64 -3.25 1.71 -2.90
N PRO A 65 -2.37 1.03 -3.64
CA PRO A 65 -1.67 1.64 -4.77
C PRO A 65 -2.59 2.08 -5.93
N ARG A 66 -3.87 1.71 -5.89
CA ARG A 66 -4.88 2.19 -6.86
C ARG A 66 -5.37 3.61 -6.55
N HIS A 67 -5.22 4.05 -5.31
CA HIS A 67 -5.76 5.31 -4.79
C HIS A 67 -4.70 6.18 -4.14
N ASP A 68 -3.63 5.58 -3.60
CA ASP A 68 -2.55 6.26 -2.90
C ASP A 68 -1.34 6.44 -3.81
N ASP A 69 -0.80 7.65 -3.88
CA ASP A 69 0.38 7.97 -4.68
C ASP A 69 1.64 7.63 -3.89
N ILE A 70 2.03 6.35 -3.98
CA ILE A 70 3.23 5.82 -3.33
C ILE A 70 4.42 6.07 -4.25
N ARG A 71 5.45 6.74 -3.74
CA ARG A 71 6.66 7.11 -4.49
C ARG A 71 7.92 6.71 -3.73
N LEU A 72 9.03 6.56 -4.46
CA LEU A 72 10.38 6.56 -3.89
C LEU A 72 11.06 7.90 -4.15
N PHE A 73 11.92 8.28 -3.23
CA PHE A 73 12.68 9.53 -3.26
C PHE A 73 14.12 9.26 -2.83
N LEU A 74 15.08 9.70 -3.61
CA LEU A 74 16.50 9.67 -3.28
C LEU A 74 17.08 11.08 -3.26
N SER A 75 17.06 11.76 -4.40
CA SER A 75 17.70 13.07 -4.56
C SER A 75 16.67 14.18 -4.69
N GLY A 76 16.96 15.26 -3.99
CA GLY A 76 16.26 16.52 -4.09
C GLY A 76 16.89 17.47 -5.12
N PRO A 77 16.70 18.78 -4.94
CA PRO A 77 17.35 19.78 -5.75
C PRO A 77 18.89 19.62 -5.75
N ASN A 78 19.52 19.83 -6.91
CA ASN A 78 20.96 19.72 -7.12
C ASN A 78 21.54 18.28 -6.94
N ASP A 79 20.72 17.26 -7.18
CA ASP A 79 21.10 15.84 -7.12
C ASP A 79 21.66 15.39 -5.75
N LYS A 80 21.39 16.16 -4.70
CA LYS A 80 21.77 15.77 -3.32
C LYS A 80 20.68 14.93 -2.69
N PRO A 81 21.02 13.88 -1.92
CA PRO A 81 20.03 13.14 -1.15
C PRO A 81 19.18 14.06 -0.27
N TYR A 82 17.91 13.75 -0.10
CA TYR A 82 17.07 14.48 0.86
C TYR A 82 17.61 14.35 2.29
N GLY A 83 18.18 13.21 2.62
CA GLY A 83 18.89 12.96 3.87
C GLY A 83 18.00 12.85 5.10
N SER A 84 16.75 13.36 5.07
CA SER A 84 15.79 13.20 6.16
C SER A 84 14.34 13.26 5.68
N LEU A 85 13.42 12.70 6.49
CA LEU A 85 11.98 12.74 6.21
C LEU A 85 11.43 14.16 6.27
N GLY A 86 11.94 15.00 7.18
CA GLY A 86 11.55 16.40 7.31
C GLY A 86 12.00 17.25 6.11
N ALA A 87 13.21 17.01 5.56
CA ALA A 87 13.67 17.67 4.35
C ALA A 87 12.81 17.32 3.13
N LEU A 88 12.43 16.03 2.98
CA LEU A 88 11.52 15.60 1.94
C LEU A 88 10.14 16.29 2.08
N ALA A 89 9.57 16.30 3.30
CA ALA A 89 8.28 16.95 3.56
C ALA A 89 8.31 18.43 3.19
N SER A 90 9.40 19.13 3.55
CA SER A 90 9.60 20.56 3.23
C SER A 90 9.70 20.79 1.72
N ALA A 91 10.44 19.94 1.00
CA ALA A 91 10.60 20.05 -0.45
C ALA A 91 9.28 19.80 -1.20
N LEU A 92 8.48 18.83 -0.76
CA LEU A 92 7.16 18.56 -1.35
C LEU A 92 6.18 19.71 -1.07
N LYS A 93 6.19 20.27 0.14
CA LYS A 93 5.38 21.45 0.47
C LYS A 93 5.66 22.64 -0.44
N GLN A 94 6.93 22.89 -0.77
CA GLN A 94 7.31 23.94 -1.73
C GLN A 94 6.76 23.72 -3.15
N LYS A 95 6.46 22.46 -3.50
CA LYS A 95 5.83 22.06 -4.77
C LYS A 95 4.29 22.03 -4.70
N GLY A 96 3.69 22.45 -3.59
CA GLY A 96 2.24 22.38 -3.39
C GLY A 96 1.73 20.94 -3.12
N GLU A 97 2.62 20.04 -2.67
CA GLU A 97 2.31 18.66 -2.32
C GLU A 97 2.43 18.47 -0.80
N LYS A 98 1.71 17.49 -0.25
CA LYS A 98 1.76 17.11 1.17
C LYS A 98 2.32 15.70 1.30
N LEU A 99 3.35 15.53 2.12
CA LEU A 99 3.79 14.20 2.54
C LEU A 99 2.84 13.71 3.64
N ALA A 100 2.09 12.65 3.34
CA ALA A 100 1.15 12.03 4.28
C ALA A 100 1.82 10.95 5.14
N PHE A 101 2.79 10.25 4.56
CA PHE A 101 3.58 9.19 5.18
C PHE A 101 4.96 9.16 4.54
N ALA A 102 5.98 8.83 5.32
CA ALA A 102 7.26 8.38 4.78
C ALA A 102 8.01 7.45 5.75
N MET A 103 8.89 6.63 5.17
CA MET A 103 9.76 5.70 5.88
C MET A 103 11.07 5.56 5.09
N ASN A 104 12.19 5.28 5.76
CA ASN A 104 13.38 4.87 5.06
C ASN A 104 13.13 3.59 4.25
N ALA A 105 13.68 3.50 3.04
CA ALA A 105 13.43 2.41 2.12
C ALA A 105 14.59 1.38 2.09
N GLY A 106 15.06 1.00 0.90
CA GLY A 106 16.12 0.03 0.73
C GLY A 106 17.46 0.49 1.29
N MET A 107 18.35 -0.47 1.53
CA MET A 107 19.66 -0.24 2.12
C MET A 107 20.57 0.61 1.24
N PHE A 108 21.42 1.40 1.87
CA PHE A 108 22.30 2.38 1.20
C PHE A 108 23.70 2.40 1.83
N GLY A 109 24.67 2.95 1.10
CA GLY A 109 26.05 3.15 1.54
C GLY A 109 26.25 4.41 2.37
N GLN A 110 27.49 4.64 2.81
CA GLN A 110 27.86 5.83 3.59
C GLN A 110 27.63 7.15 2.82
N ASP A 111 27.65 7.09 1.52
CA ASP A 111 27.38 8.21 0.60
C ASP A 111 25.88 8.37 0.31
N GLN A 112 25.02 7.64 1.02
CA GLN A 112 23.57 7.58 0.84
C GLN A 112 23.10 7.00 -0.51
N SER A 113 24.01 6.47 -1.34
CA SER A 113 23.66 5.79 -2.57
C SER A 113 23.03 4.40 -2.29
N PRO A 114 22.03 3.95 -3.09
CA PRO A 114 21.46 2.63 -2.94
C PRO A 114 22.51 1.53 -3.10
N VAL A 115 22.48 0.47 -2.25
CA VAL A 115 23.35 -0.70 -2.38
C VAL A 115 22.91 -1.60 -3.54
N GLY A 116 21.63 -1.67 -3.83
CA GLY A 116 21.06 -2.52 -4.87
C GLY A 116 20.16 -1.75 -5.82
N LEU A 117 19.32 -2.48 -6.55
CA LEU A 117 18.42 -1.89 -7.53
C LEU A 117 17.67 -0.68 -6.96
N TYR A 118 17.72 0.41 -7.72
CA TYR A 118 16.91 1.56 -7.45
C TYR A 118 16.36 2.17 -8.74
N VAL A 119 15.03 2.27 -8.80
CA VAL A 119 14.28 2.88 -9.91
C VAL A 119 13.43 4.02 -9.35
N GLU A 120 13.56 5.20 -9.92
CA GLU A 120 12.77 6.37 -9.58
C GLU A 120 12.20 6.98 -10.86
N ASP A 121 10.89 7.13 -10.87
CA ASP A 121 10.13 7.65 -12.00
C ASP A 121 10.52 6.99 -13.34
N ARG A 122 10.48 5.64 -13.36
CA ARG A 122 10.83 4.76 -14.50
C ARG A 122 12.30 4.82 -14.94
N ARG A 123 13.15 5.56 -14.27
CA ARG A 123 14.59 5.62 -14.53
C ARG A 123 15.34 4.70 -13.56
N LYS A 124 16.07 3.74 -14.08
CA LYS A 124 16.98 2.93 -13.27
C LYS A 124 18.21 3.76 -12.92
N LEU A 125 18.37 4.09 -11.63
CA LEU A 125 19.45 4.92 -11.13
C LEU A 125 20.57 4.09 -10.49
N HIS A 126 20.28 2.85 -10.07
CA HIS A 126 21.28 1.91 -9.56
C HIS A 126 20.95 0.48 -9.98
N GLU A 127 21.99 -0.30 -10.29
CA GLU A 127 21.87 -1.68 -10.72
C GLU A 127 21.53 -2.62 -9.55
N ALA A 128 20.94 -3.77 -9.87
CA ALA A 128 20.66 -4.78 -8.87
C ALA A 128 21.96 -5.46 -8.38
N ASP A 129 22.06 -5.66 -7.07
CA ASP A 129 23.09 -6.51 -6.51
C ASP A 129 22.55 -7.94 -6.32
N THR A 130 23.08 -8.85 -7.12
CA THR A 130 22.69 -10.26 -7.11
C THR A 130 23.61 -11.15 -6.30
N ARG A 131 24.66 -10.61 -5.67
CA ARG A 131 25.58 -11.36 -4.83
C ARG A 131 24.91 -11.92 -3.58
N GLY A 132 25.35 -13.06 -3.11
CA GLY A 132 24.98 -13.61 -1.80
C GLY A 132 26.00 -13.23 -0.73
N GLY A 133 25.64 -13.33 0.55
CA GLY A 133 26.55 -13.03 1.64
C GLY A 133 25.91 -13.15 3.01
N ALA A 134 26.66 -12.78 4.04
CA ALA A 134 26.26 -12.91 5.44
C ALA A 134 25.51 -11.69 5.99
N THR A 135 25.58 -10.53 5.31
CA THR A 135 24.83 -9.34 5.74
C THR A 135 23.34 -9.49 5.46
N ASN A 136 22.51 -8.72 6.12
CA ASN A 136 21.05 -8.75 5.91
C ASN A 136 20.68 -8.56 4.43
N PHE A 137 21.32 -7.58 3.76
CA PHE A 137 21.07 -7.32 2.34
C PHE A 137 21.38 -8.54 1.46
N HIS A 138 22.48 -9.23 1.73
CA HIS A 138 22.95 -10.37 0.93
C HIS A 138 22.40 -11.72 1.40
N MET A 139 21.58 -11.75 2.47
CA MET A 139 20.90 -12.97 2.92
C MET A 139 19.81 -13.33 1.92
N LYS A 140 20.08 -14.32 1.09
CA LYS A 140 19.16 -14.80 0.05
C LYS A 140 18.10 -15.76 0.61
N PRO A 141 16.84 -15.67 0.12
CA PRO A 141 16.30 -14.71 -0.86
C PRO A 141 16.21 -13.28 -0.30
N ASN A 142 16.77 -12.33 -1.04
CA ASN A 142 16.47 -10.92 -0.86
C ASN A 142 15.44 -10.48 -1.91
N GLY A 143 14.92 -9.26 -1.85
CA GLY A 143 13.79 -8.88 -2.68
C GLY A 143 13.82 -7.43 -3.14
N VAL A 144 12.85 -7.14 -4.00
CA VAL A 144 12.57 -5.82 -4.53
C VAL A 144 11.15 -5.43 -4.13
N PHE A 145 11.01 -4.30 -3.45
CA PHE A 145 9.74 -3.61 -3.36
C PHE A 145 9.59 -2.73 -4.61
N TRP A 146 8.49 -2.88 -5.32
CA TRP A 146 8.24 -2.20 -6.58
C TRP A 146 6.83 -1.62 -6.64
N ILE A 147 6.68 -0.52 -7.37
CA ILE A 147 5.43 0.20 -7.57
C ILE A 147 5.27 0.44 -9.07
N GLY A 148 4.13 0.01 -9.60
CA GLY A 148 3.66 0.27 -10.97
C GLY A 148 2.42 1.17 -10.97
N ASP A 149 1.72 1.21 -12.10
CA ASP A 149 0.50 2.00 -12.23
C ASP A 149 -0.67 1.26 -11.56
N GLY A 150 -1.12 1.76 -10.41
CA GLY A 150 -2.22 1.17 -9.62
C GLY A 150 -1.90 -0.19 -8.99
N VAL A 151 -0.63 -0.57 -8.89
CA VAL A 151 -0.20 -1.85 -8.33
C VAL A 151 1.16 -1.71 -7.65
N ALA A 152 1.34 -2.43 -6.56
CA ALA A 152 2.66 -2.54 -5.93
C ALA A 152 2.87 -3.94 -5.37
N GLY A 153 4.11 -4.31 -5.09
CA GLY A 153 4.41 -5.63 -4.59
C GLY A 153 5.83 -5.81 -4.11
N VAL A 154 6.05 -6.97 -3.50
CA VAL A 154 7.36 -7.47 -3.10
C VAL A 154 7.64 -8.75 -3.87
N THR A 155 8.78 -8.82 -4.54
CA THR A 155 9.18 -9.96 -5.37
C THR A 155 10.63 -10.32 -5.10
N GLU A 156 10.95 -11.59 -5.06
CA GLU A 156 12.34 -12.06 -4.95
C GLU A 156 13.18 -11.47 -6.09
N THR A 157 14.43 -11.08 -5.79
CA THR A 157 15.26 -10.28 -6.71
C THR A 157 15.44 -10.95 -8.09
N SER A 158 15.77 -12.24 -8.14
CA SER A 158 16.01 -12.91 -9.44
C SER A 158 14.72 -13.03 -10.25
N SER A 159 13.60 -13.31 -9.57
CA SER A 159 12.27 -13.35 -10.17
C SER A 159 11.82 -11.98 -10.67
N TYR A 160 12.12 -10.91 -9.93
CA TYR A 160 11.85 -9.55 -10.36
C TYR A 160 12.63 -9.20 -11.64
N LEU A 161 13.94 -9.50 -11.67
CA LEU A 161 14.82 -9.21 -12.81
C LEU A 161 14.46 -10.03 -14.06
N ALA A 162 13.94 -11.23 -13.89
CA ALA A 162 13.45 -12.08 -15.01
C ALA A 162 12.08 -11.62 -15.55
N SER A 163 11.37 -10.76 -14.81
CA SER A 163 10.07 -10.26 -15.23
C SER A 163 10.20 -9.07 -16.18
N THR A 164 9.23 -8.93 -17.10
CA THR A 164 9.09 -7.74 -17.97
C THR A 164 8.24 -6.64 -17.32
N ARG A 165 8.05 -6.67 -16.01
CA ARG A 165 7.15 -5.79 -15.29
C ARG A 165 7.65 -4.35 -15.35
N PRO A 166 6.87 -3.40 -15.88
CA PRO A 166 7.23 -2.00 -15.85
C PRO A 166 6.98 -1.47 -14.42
N SER A 167 8.04 -1.10 -13.73
CA SER A 167 7.96 -0.46 -12.43
C SER A 167 8.23 1.04 -12.59
N ARG A 168 7.36 1.86 -11.99
CA ARG A 168 7.61 3.30 -11.88
C ARG A 168 8.67 3.57 -10.83
N TYR A 169 8.61 2.81 -9.74
CA TYR A 169 9.58 2.85 -8.65
C TYR A 169 9.97 1.44 -8.24
N ALA A 170 11.22 1.23 -7.85
CA ALA A 170 11.68 -0.03 -7.27
C ALA A 170 12.88 0.19 -6.35
N THR A 171 12.95 -0.54 -5.24
CA THR A 171 14.10 -0.55 -4.35
C THR A 171 14.40 -1.96 -3.87
N GLN A 172 15.66 -2.36 -3.97
CA GLN A 172 16.12 -3.65 -3.47
C GLN A 172 16.53 -3.55 -2.01
N SER A 173 16.21 -4.57 -1.25
CA SER A 173 16.62 -4.71 0.14
C SER A 173 16.67 -6.19 0.56
N GLY A 174 16.90 -6.48 1.82
CA GLY A 174 16.95 -7.85 2.29
C GLY A 174 17.21 -8.04 3.79
N PRO A 175 16.83 -9.22 4.28
CA PRO A 175 16.25 -10.34 3.55
C PRO A 175 14.75 -10.13 3.24
N MET A 176 14.17 -10.98 2.38
CA MET A 176 12.73 -11.15 2.41
C MET A 176 12.33 -11.69 3.80
N LEU A 177 11.22 -11.21 4.33
CA LEU A 177 10.66 -11.69 5.60
C LEU A 177 9.69 -12.84 5.36
N ILE A 178 8.82 -12.65 4.37
CA ILE A 178 7.80 -13.61 3.93
C ILE A 178 7.95 -13.84 2.44
N ILE A 179 7.87 -15.10 2.04
CA ILE A 179 7.96 -15.58 0.66
C ILE A 179 6.78 -16.54 0.44
N ASP A 180 5.83 -16.16 -0.39
CA ASP A 180 4.63 -16.94 -0.71
C ASP A 180 3.93 -17.48 0.57
N GLY A 181 3.73 -16.58 1.56
CA GLY A 181 3.09 -16.87 2.82
C GLY A 181 3.94 -17.63 3.85
N LYS A 182 5.20 -17.91 3.56
CA LYS A 182 6.11 -18.62 4.48
C LYS A 182 7.21 -17.68 4.99
N VAL A 183 7.58 -17.85 6.25
CA VAL A 183 8.74 -17.14 6.82
C VAL A 183 9.99 -17.57 6.09
N HIS A 184 10.88 -16.62 5.82
CA HIS A 184 12.17 -16.86 5.18
C HIS A 184 12.96 -17.98 5.86
N PRO A 185 13.50 -18.97 5.13
CA PRO A 185 14.05 -20.21 5.71
C PRO A 185 15.26 -20.01 6.63
N LYS A 186 15.96 -18.88 6.53
CA LYS A 186 17.08 -18.54 7.40
C LYS A 186 16.70 -17.70 8.63
N ILE A 187 15.44 -17.27 8.75
CA ILE A 187 14.92 -16.61 9.94
C ILE A 187 14.55 -17.71 10.93
N ARG A 188 15.26 -17.71 12.07
CA ARG A 188 15.08 -18.73 13.10
C ARG A 188 14.12 -18.26 14.19
N PRO A 189 13.16 -19.11 14.62
CA PRO A 189 12.25 -18.78 15.72
C PRO A 189 12.97 -18.51 17.05
N ASP A 190 14.13 -19.15 17.27
CA ASP A 190 15.00 -18.99 18.44
C ASP A 190 16.07 -17.90 18.27
N GLY A 191 15.94 -17.06 17.25
CA GLY A 191 16.88 -15.97 16.98
C GLY A 191 16.86 -14.91 18.09
N THR A 192 18.04 -14.53 18.61
CA THR A 192 18.17 -13.61 19.75
C THR A 192 18.47 -12.16 19.36
N SER A 193 18.75 -11.89 18.08
CA SER A 193 19.08 -10.54 17.61
C SER A 193 17.85 -9.62 17.63
N GLN A 194 17.78 -8.75 18.64
CA GLN A 194 16.71 -7.75 18.79
C GLN A 194 17.19 -6.39 18.30
N LYS A 195 16.40 -5.77 17.43
CA LYS A 195 16.64 -4.42 16.85
C LYS A 195 15.30 -3.75 16.58
N ILE A 196 15.28 -2.41 16.54
CA ILE A 196 14.22 -1.70 15.85
C ILE A 196 14.27 -2.13 14.38
N ARG A 197 13.11 -2.46 13.81
CA ARG A 197 13.02 -2.97 12.45
C ARG A 197 11.91 -2.27 11.70
N ASN A 198 12.13 -2.06 10.42
CA ASN A 198 11.09 -1.61 9.51
C ASN A 198 11.04 -2.48 8.26
N GLY A 199 9.90 -2.47 7.58
CA GLY A 199 9.68 -3.32 6.42
C GLY A 199 8.40 -2.98 5.67
N VAL A 200 8.22 -3.65 4.55
CA VAL A 200 7.07 -3.51 3.67
C VAL A 200 6.51 -4.87 3.27
N GLY A 201 5.20 -5.01 3.23
CA GLY A 201 4.52 -6.22 2.82
C GLY A 201 3.49 -5.98 1.71
N ALA A 202 3.43 -6.92 0.77
CA ALA A 202 2.35 -7.05 -0.21
C ALA A 202 1.26 -7.94 0.41
N CYS A 203 0.12 -7.35 0.75
CA CYS A 203 -0.89 -7.99 1.58
C CYS A 203 -2.17 -8.29 0.77
N LYS A 204 -3.17 -8.86 1.43
CA LYS A 204 -4.44 -9.23 0.80
C LYS A 204 -5.12 -8.02 0.15
N GLY A 205 -5.83 -8.25 -0.95
CA GLY A 205 -6.57 -7.21 -1.66
C GLY A 205 -5.71 -6.25 -2.50
N GLY A 206 -4.39 -6.50 -2.59
CA GLY A 206 -3.44 -5.63 -3.30
C GLY A 206 -2.93 -4.47 -2.46
N ALA A 207 -3.27 -4.42 -1.17
CA ALA A 207 -2.77 -3.40 -0.25
C ALA A 207 -1.27 -3.59 0.05
N VAL A 208 -0.60 -2.47 0.32
CA VAL A 208 0.78 -2.43 0.80
C VAL A 208 0.78 -1.94 2.23
N SER A 209 1.40 -2.72 3.12
CA SER A 209 1.55 -2.35 4.53
C SER A 209 3.02 -2.12 4.86
N PHE A 210 3.31 -0.95 5.41
CA PHE A 210 4.61 -0.61 6.01
C PHE A 210 4.49 -0.80 7.51
N ALA A 211 5.53 -1.36 8.13
CA ALA A 211 5.57 -1.52 9.58
C ALA A 211 6.92 -1.08 10.13
N ILE A 212 6.91 -0.48 11.30
CA ILE A 212 8.09 -0.18 12.12
C ILE A 212 7.83 -0.65 13.55
N ALA A 213 8.83 -1.26 14.18
CA ALA A 213 8.76 -1.64 15.58
C ALA A 213 9.10 -0.42 16.48
N ASP A 214 8.33 -0.23 17.54
CA ASP A 214 8.58 0.83 18.54
C ASP A 214 9.59 0.40 19.62
N GLU A 215 9.88 -0.88 19.66
CA GLU A 215 10.86 -1.50 20.55
C GLU A 215 11.68 -2.58 19.82
N PRO A 216 12.85 -2.97 20.33
CA PRO A 216 13.67 -4.00 19.70
C PRO A 216 12.95 -5.35 19.60
N VAL A 217 12.87 -5.91 18.40
CA VAL A 217 12.22 -7.21 18.11
C VAL A 217 13.15 -8.13 17.32
N THR A 218 12.90 -9.44 17.40
CA THR A 218 13.60 -10.44 16.58
C THR A 218 13.14 -10.39 15.13
N PHE A 219 13.90 -10.99 14.22
CA PHE A 219 13.44 -11.17 12.84
C PHE A 219 12.22 -12.07 12.76
N ASP A 220 12.11 -13.09 13.61
CA ASP A 220 10.96 -14.01 13.63
C ASP A 220 9.67 -13.27 14.02
N THR A 221 9.69 -12.53 15.13
CA THR A 221 8.54 -11.72 15.56
C THR A 221 8.12 -10.74 14.46
N PHE A 222 9.10 -10.06 13.84
CA PHE A 222 8.82 -9.09 12.78
C PHE A 222 8.28 -9.75 11.50
N ALA A 223 8.79 -10.91 11.12
CA ALA A 223 8.28 -11.67 9.98
C ALA A 223 6.85 -12.18 10.23
N ARG A 224 6.59 -12.72 11.44
CA ARG A 224 5.25 -13.19 11.82
C ARG A 224 4.22 -12.06 11.88
N LEU A 225 4.62 -10.84 12.25
CA LEU A 225 3.73 -9.68 12.12
C LEU A 225 3.19 -9.56 10.69
N PHE A 226 4.05 -9.61 9.67
CA PHE A 226 3.59 -9.51 8.27
C PHE A 226 2.74 -10.70 7.84
N ARG A 227 3.09 -11.93 8.22
CA ARG A 227 2.35 -13.13 7.84
C ARG A 227 1.02 -13.25 8.58
N ASP A 228 1.08 -13.23 9.91
CA ASP A 228 -0.06 -13.60 10.77
C ASP A 228 -0.87 -12.36 11.19
N GLY A 229 -0.18 -11.25 11.46
CA GLY A 229 -0.80 -10.00 11.90
C GLY A 229 -1.39 -9.16 10.78
N LEU A 230 -0.79 -9.20 9.57
CA LEU A 230 -1.16 -8.38 8.42
C LEU A 230 -1.63 -9.20 7.21
N GLY A 231 -1.43 -10.51 7.19
CA GLY A 231 -1.86 -11.40 6.12
C GLY A 231 -1.15 -11.17 4.78
N CYS A 232 0.12 -10.73 4.82
CA CYS A 232 0.91 -10.48 3.63
C CYS A 232 1.49 -11.77 3.06
N GLN A 233 1.43 -11.93 1.73
CA GLN A 233 2.01 -13.09 1.03
C GLN A 233 3.50 -12.95 0.82
N ASN A 234 3.99 -11.72 0.60
CA ASN A 234 5.41 -11.40 0.48
C ASN A 234 5.73 -10.17 1.32
N ALA A 235 6.86 -10.18 2.01
CA ALA A 235 7.31 -9.04 2.79
C ALA A 235 8.84 -8.92 2.75
N LEU A 236 9.32 -7.69 2.85
CA LEU A 236 10.72 -7.32 2.71
C LEU A 236 11.17 -6.50 3.91
N PHE A 237 12.30 -6.87 4.49
CA PHE A 237 13.00 -6.04 5.45
C PHE A 237 13.67 -4.86 4.72
N LEU A 238 13.49 -3.67 5.26
CA LEU A 238 14.13 -2.45 4.77
C LEU A 238 15.41 -2.15 5.58
N ASP A 239 15.97 -0.92 5.49
CA ASP A 239 17.18 -0.63 6.26
C ASP A 239 16.87 -0.38 7.74
N GLY A 240 16.93 -1.44 8.53
CA GLY A 240 16.64 -1.38 9.96
C GLY A 240 17.69 -0.66 10.80
N SER A 241 18.86 -0.31 10.23
CA SER A 241 19.90 0.45 10.95
C SER A 241 19.45 1.87 11.25
N VAL A 242 18.59 2.40 10.38
CA VAL A 242 18.09 3.79 10.38
C VAL A 242 16.58 3.84 10.38
N SER A 243 15.92 2.82 10.98
CA SER A 243 14.45 2.74 11.01
C SER A 243 13.81 4.05 11.44
N SER A 244 13.12 4.72 10.52
CA SER A 244 12.54 6.06 10.71
C SER A 244 11.17 6.14 10.07
N LEU A 245 10.23 6.81 10.75
CA LEU A 245 8.85 7.00 10.31
C LEU A 245 8.46 8.47 10.38
N TYR A 246 7.80 8.96 9.34
CA TYR A 246 7.03 10.20 9.32
C TYR A 246 5.55 9.86 9.14
N ALA A 247 4.77 10.11 10.19
CA ALA A 247 3.32 9.90 10.22
C ALA A 247 2.68 11.05 10.99
N PRO A 248 2.40 12.19 10.34
CA PRO A 248 1.91 13.40 11.00
C PRO A 248 0.56 13.20 11.71
N GLU A 249 -0.26 12.28 11.23
CA GLU A 249 -1.52 11.90 11.88
C GLU A 249 -1.32 11.25 13.26
N LEU A 250 -0.14 10.65 13.51
CA LEU A 250 0.29 10.11 14.81
C LEU A 250 1.21 11.08 15.57
N ASN A 251 1.40 12.30 15.05
CA ASN A 251 2.36 13.28 15.57
C ASN A 251 3.79 12.70 15.66
N ARG A 252 4.18 11.86 14.68
CA ARG A 252 5.50 11.22 14.61
C ARG A 252 6.32 11.71 13.43
N GLY A 253 7.56 12.10 13.70
CA GLY A 253 8.57 12.49 12.72
C GLY A 253 9.94 12.15 13.28
N ASP A 254 10.48 10.99 12.88
CA ASP A 254 11.80 10.52 13.34
C ASP A 254 12.91 11.19 12.52
N GLU A 255 13.96 11.69 13.18
CA GLU A 255 15.09 12.39 12.55
C GLU A 255 16.41 11.92 13.18
N LEU A 256 16.67 10.59 13.12
CA LEU A 256 17.79 10.00 13.88
C LEU A 256 19.12 10.01 13.11
N GLU A 257 19.10 9.75 11.81
CA GLU A 257 20.30 9.56 10.99
C GLU A 257 20.08 10.06 9.57
N PRO A 258 21.15 10.41 8.82
CA PRO A 258 21.04 10.68 7.40
C PRO A 258 20.48 9.48 6.65
N LEU A 259 19.46 9.68 5.83
CA LEU A 259 18.77 8.67 5.05
C LEU A 259 19.21 8.69 3.58
N GLY A 260 19.31 7.51 2.96
CA GLY A 260 19.38 7.33 1.52
C GLY A 260 17.97 7.28 0.91
N PRO A 261 17.57 6.15 0.27
CA PRO A 261 16.24 6.01 -0.32
C PRO A 261 15.13 6.13 0.73
N ILE A 262 14.09 6.90 0.38
CA ILE A 262 12.88 7.10 1.19
C ILE A 262 11.69 6.61 0.39
N VAL A 263 10.75 5.93 1.02
CA VAL A 263 9.40 5.70 0.49
C VAL A 263 8.43 6.67 1.14
N GLY A 264 7.52 7.23 0.36
CA GLY A 264 6.51 8.14 0.88
C GLY A 264 5.18 8.05 0.13
N VAL A 265 4.13 8.51 0.78
CA VAL A 265 2.80 8.70 0.19
C VAL A 265 2.52 10.19 0.11
N VAL A 266 2.19 10.64 -1.10
CA VAL A 266 1.99 12.05 -1.42
C VAL A 266 0.52 12.33 -1.67
N GLN A 267 0.06 13.45 -1.18
CA GLN A 267 -1.29 13.97 -1.39
C GLN A 267 -1.21 15.38 -1.99
N PRO A 268 -2.24 15.84 -2.71
CA PRO A 268 -2.34 17.25 -3.06
C PRO A 268 -2.24 18.11 -1.79
N GLY A 269 -1.45 19.16 -1.85
CA GLY A 269 -1.44 20.17 -0.78
C GLY A 269 -2.82 20.83 -0.65
N ALA A 270 -3.14 21.34 0.53
CA ALA A 270 -4.32 22.18 0.65
C ALA A 270 -4.13 23.38 -0.28
N ALA A 271 -5.07 23.60 -1.20
CA ALA A 271 -5.09 24.85 -1.95
C ALA A 271 -5.20 25.98 -0.93
N ASP A 272 -4.22 26.90 -0.93
CA ASP A 272 -4.35 28.12 -0.14
C ASP A 272 -5.67 28.77 -0.56
N LYS A 273 -6.63 28.80 0.36
CA LYS A 273 -7.85 29.58 0.18
C LYS A 273 -7.39 31.06 0.25
N GLN A 274 -7.11 31.63 -0.92
CA GLN A 274 -7.01 33.08 -1.07
C GLN A 274 -8.36 33.74 -0.84
#